data_c52e085322dc2d4f1f8f39ef5df3137a
#
_entry.id   c52e085322dc2d4f1f8f39ef5df3137a
#
_cell.length_a   1.000
_cell.length_b   1.000
_cell.length_c   1.000
_cell.angle_alpha   90.00
_cell.angle_beta   90.00
_cell.angle_gamma   90.00
#
_symmetry.space_group_name_H-M   'P 1'
#
loop_
_entity.id
_entity.type
_entity.pdbx_description
1 polymer ?
#
loop_
_entity_poly.entity_id
_entity_poly.type
_entity_poly.pdbx_seq_one_letter_code
_entity_poly.pdbx_strand_id
1 'polypeptide(L)'
;VLEEAWTPERGPRRLFLQSLIHMAVGFYHHTRGNPVGAVRQLRKGLRKLAGYLPVCERVDTARLEREVLAVLRAIEAGEAVSSYPRIHVD
;
A
#
# COMPACT_ATOMS: atom_id res chain seq x y z
N VAL A 1 -2.51 -20.32 -18.26
CA VAL A 1 -1.76 -21.20 -17.38
C VAL A 1 -1.47 -20.49 -16.08
N LEU A 2 -1.49 -21.23 -14.99
CA LEU A 2 -1.34 -20.64 -13.66
C LEU A 2 -0.02 -19.92 -13.48
N GLU A 3 1.04 -20.41 -14.08
CA GLU A 3 2.36 -19.79 -13.97
C GLU A 3 2.40 -18.41 -14.58
N GLU A 4 1.51 -18.11 -15.50
CA GLU A 4 1.44 -16.79 -16.11
C GLU A 4 0.90 -15.76 -15.14
N ALA A 5 0.01 -16.16 -14.23
CA ALA A 5 -0.58 -15.27 -13.25
C ALA A 5 0.31 -15.08 -12.03
N TRP A 6 1.32 -15.92 -11.88
CA TRP A 6 2.20 -15.89 -10.72
C TRP A 6 3.62 -16.22 -11.11
N THR A 7 4.55 -15.36 -10.73
CA THR A 7 5.97 -15.59 -10.93
C THR A 7 6.67 -15.70 -9.59
N PRO A 8 7.82 -16.38 -9.54
CA PRO A 8 8.56 -16.50 -8.27
C PRO A 8 8.95 -15.15 -7.67
N GLU A 9 9.22 -14.17 -8.52
CA GLU A 9 9.65 -12.85 -8.07
C GLU A 9 8.50 -12.06 -7.44
N ARG A 10 7.25 -12.36 -7.85
CA ARG A 10 6.10 -11.57 -7.42
C ARG A 10 5.27 -12.24 -6.34
N GLY A 11 5.32 -13.57 -6.26
CA GLY A 11 4.48 -14.28 -5.34
C GLY A 11 3.01 -14.29 -5.75
N PRO A 12 2.13 -14.83 -4.92
CA PRO A 12 0.72 -14.97 -5.27
C PRO A 12 -0.01 -13.65 -5.28
N ARG A 13 -0.99 -13.55 -6.17
CA ARG A 13 -1.82 -12.35 -6.33
C ARG A 13 -2.46 -11.90 -5.03
N ARG A 14 -2.81 -12.83 -4.16
CA ARG A 14 -3.45 -12.48 -2.88
C ARG A 14 -2.59 -11.57 -2.02
N LEU A 15 -1.26 -11.67 -2.10
CA LEU A 15 -0.39 -10.80 -1.31
C LEU A 15 -0.45 -9.37 -1.82
N PHE A 16 -0.55 -9.20 -3.15
CA PHE A 16 -0.75 -7.89 -3.72
C PHE A 16 -2.07 -7.28 -3.22
N LEU A 17 -3.16 -8.06 -3.28
CA LEU A 17 -4.46 -7.58 -2.82
C LEU A 17 -4.44 -7.28 -1.33
N GLN A 18 -3.76 -8.10 -0.54
CA GLN A 18 -3.61 -7.85 0.89
C GLN A 18 -2.86 -6.56 1.16
N SER A 19 -1.85 -6.22 0.32
CA SER A 19 -1.14 -4.96 0.50
C SER A 19 -2.08 -3.77 0.38
N LEU A 20 -2.99 -3.81 -0.60
CA LEU A 20 -3.97 -2.74 -0.81
C LEU A 20 -4.96 -2.67 0.36
N ILE A 21 -5.38 -3.81 0.88
CA ILE A 21 -6.28 -3.86 2.03
C ILE A 21 -5.61 -3.27 3.27
N HIS A 22 -4.35 -3.60 3.53
CA HIS A 22 -3.63 -3.02 4.66
C HIS A 22 -3.55 -1.50 4.55
N MET A 23 -3.33 -0.99 3.35
CA MET A 23 -3.29 0.46 3.13
C MET A 23 -4.63 1.10 3.43
N ALA A 24 -5.72 0.51 2.93
CA ALA A 24 -7.06 1.03 3.18
C ALA A 24 -7.38 1.02 4.67
N VAL A 25 -7.05 -0.06 5.37
CA VAL A 25 -7.27 -0.18 6.81
C VAL A 25 -6.42 0.85 7.56
N GLY A 26 -5.18 1.07 7.11
CA GLY A 26 -4.30 2.08 7.71
C GLY A 26 -4.90 3.48 7.60
N PHE A 27 -5.38 3.84 6.42
CA PHE A 27 -6.02 5.14 6.23
C PHE A 27 -7.27 5.27 7.09
N TYR A 28 -8.06 4.20 7.18
CA TYR A 28 -9.23 4.19 8.05
C TYR A 28 -8.85 4.46 9.51
N HIS A 29 -7.82 3.77 10.01
CA HIS A 29 -7.35 4.01 11.37
C HIS A 29 -6.95 5.46 11.57
N HIS A 30 -6.28 6.06 10.59
CA HIS A 30 -5.87 7.44 10.71
C HIS A 30 -7.07 8.37 10.81
N THR A 31 -8.11 8.14 9.99
CA THR A 31 -9.33 8.95 10.04
C THR A 31 -10.05 8.81 11.37
N ARG A 32 -9.84 7.71 12.08
CA ARG A 32 -10.46 7.47 13.40
C ARG A 32 -9.59 7.96 14.56
N GLY A 33 -8.51 8.67 14.27
CA GLY A 33 -7.64 9.17 15.32
C GLY A 33 -6.74 8.11 15.94
N ASN A 34 -6.41 7.06 15.18
CA ASN A 34 -5.53 5.99 15.65
C ASN A 34 -4.24 5.94 14.81
N PRO A 35 -3.29 6.86 15.07
CA PRO A 35 -2.06 6.89 14.28
C PRO A 35 -1.19 5.65 14.47
N VAL A 36 -1.20 5.04 15.64
CA VAL A 36 -0.40 3.83 15.89
C VAL A 36 -0.88 2.68 15.01
N GLY A 37 -2.19 2.45 14.96
CA GLY A 37 -2.76 1.44 14.08
C GLY A 37 -2.54 1.76 12.61
N ALA A 38 -2.65 3.04 12.24
CA ALA A 38 -2.41 3.47 10.87
C ALA A 38 -0.99 3.14 10.43
N VAL A 39 0.02 3.53 11.22
CA VAL A 39 1.43 3.27 10.91
C VAL A 39 1.67 1.77 10.75
N ARG A 40 1.15 0.98 11.68
CA ARG A 40 1.34 -0.47 11.65
C ARG A 40 0.79 -1.09 10.38
N GLN A 41 -0.42 -0.70 9.99
CA GLN A 41 -1.05 -1.24 8.80
C GLN A 41 -0.37 -0.78 7.51
N LEU A 42 0.01 0.50 7.44
CA LEU A 42 0.70 1.02 6.25
C LEU A 42 2.04 0.33 6.06
N ARG A 43 2.79 0.08 7.13
CA ARG A 43 4.06 -0.63 7.03
C ARG A 43 3.87 -2.05 6.52
N LYS A 44 2.83 -2.75 7.00
CA LYS A 44 2.53 -4.10 6.50
C LYS A 44 2.20 -4.06 5.01
N GLY A 45 1.38 -3.10 4.59
CA GLY A 45 1.01 -2.96 3.20
C GLY A 45 2.22 -2.69 2.31
N LEU A 46 3.09 -1.76 2.72
CA LEU A 46 4.29 -1.43 1.95
C LEU A 46 5.24 -2.62 1.84
N ARG A 47 5.39 -3.39 2.91
CA ARG A 47 6.24 -4.58 2.89
C ARG A 47 5.76 -5.60 1.87
N LYS A 48 4.45 -5.83 1.82
CA LYS A 48 3.87 -6.75 0.85
C LYS A 48 3.92 -6.20 -0.57
N LEU A 49 3.74 -4.88 -0.71
CA LEU A 49 3.79 -4.24 -2.03
C LEU A 49 5.17 -4.32 -2.68
N ALA A 50 6.22 -4.41 -1.88
CA ALA A 50 7.60 -4.37 -2.38
C ALA A 50 7.87 -5.42 -3.45
N GLY A 51 7.19 -6.57 -3.41
CA GLY A 51 7.34 -7.63 -4.42
C GLY A 51 6.60 -7.37 -5.72
N TYR A 52 5.90 -6.24 -5.85
CA TYR A 52 5.00 -6.00 -6.98
C TYR A 52 5.29 -4.68 -7.70
N LEU A 53 6.47 -4.14 -7.50
CA LEU A 53 6.90 -2.90 -8.15
C LEU A 53 7.49 -3.22 -9.52
N PRO A 54 7.47 -2.30 -10.48
CA PRO A 54 6.86 -0.97 -10.41
C PRO A 54 5.41 -0.92 -10.86
N VAL A 55 4.91 -2.00 -11.46
CA VAL A 55 3.54 -2.09 -11.95
C VAL A 55 3.03 -3.50 -11.68
N CYS A 56 1.81 -3.63 -11.21
CA CYS A 56 1.18 -4.92 -11.01
C CYS A 56 -0.30 -4.81 -11.37
N GLU A 57 -0.77 -5.70 -12.24
CA GLU A 57 -2.18 -5.75 -12.66
C GLU A 57 -2.70 -4.38 -13.11
N ARG A 58 -1.86 -3.67 -13.89
CA ARG A 58 -2.18 -2.34 -14.44
C ARG A 58 -2.23 -1.24 -13.39
N VAL A 59 -1.83 -1.54 -12.16
CA VAL A 59 -1.72 -0.54 -11.10
C VAL A 59 -0.27 -0.03 -11.06
N ASP A 60 -0.11 1.29 -11.04
CA ASP A 60 1.19 1.93 -10.89
C ASP A 60 1.61 1.80 -9.42
N THR A 61 2.24 0.67 -9.09
CA THR A 61 2.62 0.38 -7.72
C THR A 61 3.79 1.22 -7.24
N ALA A 62 4.68 1.63 -8.15
CA ALA A 62 5.77 2.53 -7.76
C ALA A 62 5.24 3.88 -7.29
N ARG A 63 4.26 4.42 -8.00
CA ARG A 63 3.61 5.67 -7.59
C ARG A 63 2.86 5.49 -6.28
N LEU A 64 2.12 4.39 -6.14
CA LEU A 64 1.39 4.10 -4.92
C LEU A 64 2.35 4.02 -3.73
N GLU A 65 3.48 3.34 -3.91
CA GLU A 65 4.48 3.25 -2.84
C GLU A 65 4.96 4.62 -2.40
N ARG A 66 5.31 5.49 -3.35
CA ARG A 66 5.79 6.84 -3.01
C ARG A 66 4.73 7.63 -2.25
N GLU A 67 3.49 7.55 -2.69
CA GLU A 67 2.41 8.31 -2.08
C GLU A 67 2.07 7.79 -0.69
N VAL A 68 2.06 6.48 -0.51
CA VAL A 68 1.81 5.87 0.80
C VAL A 68 2.94 6.17 1.76
N LEU A 69 4.20 6.14 1.29
CA LEU A 69 5.34 6.50 2.12
C LEU A 69 5.25 7.95 2.60
N ALA A 70 4.81 8.86 1.73
CA ALA A 70 4.66 10.26 2.12
C ALA A 70 3.61 10.41 3.23
N VAL A 71 2.48 9.70 3.11
CA VAL A 71 1.45 9.72 4.14
C VAL A 71 1.98 9.11 5.44
N LEU A 72 2.68 7.98 5.36
CA LEU A 72 3.25 7.33 6.53
C LEU A 72 4.19 8.27 7.29
N ARG A 73 5.07 8.95 6.57
CA ARG A 73 6.01 9.89 7.19
C ARG A 73 5.29 11.07 7.82
N ALA A 74 4.23 11.56 7.19
CA ALA A 74 3.44 12.65 7.75
C ALA A 74 2.76 12.21 9.06
N ILE A 75 2.20 11.01 9.09
CA ILE A 75 1.57 10.48 10.29
C ILE A 75 2.59 10.31 11.41
N GLU A 76 3.77 9.77 11.08
CA GLU A 76 4.83 9.57 12.07
C GLU A 76 5.34 10.90 12.63
N ALA A 77 5.32 11.95 11.81
CA ALA A 77 5.76 13.28 12.24
C ALA A 77 4.65 14.07 12.95
N GLY A 78 3.45 13.51 13.05
CA GLY A 78 2.32 14.20 13.66
C GLY A 78 1.73 15.30 12.79
N GLU A 79 2.01 15.26 11.49
CA GLU A 79 1.52 16.27 10.55
C GLU A 79 0.12 15.91 10.03
N ALA A 80 -0.61 16.94 9.60
CA ALA A 80 -1.93 16.74 9.03
C ALA A 80 -1.83 16.07 7.66
N VAL A 81 -2.78 15.19 7.37
CA VAL A 81 -2.90 14.55 6.06
C VAL A 81 -4.19 15.05 5.42
N SER A 82 -4.06 15.79 4.32
CA SER A 82 -5.21 16.41 3.67
C SER A 82 -5.95 15.47 2.73
N SER A 83 -5.25 14.47 2.19
CA SER A 83 -5.86 13.48 1.30
C SER A 83 -5.05 12.21 1.33
N TYR A 84 -5.68 11.11 0.89
CA TYR A 84 -5.01 9.81 0.84
C TYR A 84 -4.76 9.42 -0.60
N PRO A 85 -3.71 8.60 -0.85
CA PRO A 85 -3.42 8.13 -2.19
C PRO A 85 -4.57 7.34 -2.81
N ARG A 86 -4.67 7.42 -4.12
CA ARG A 86 -5.62 6.63 -4.90
C ARG A 86 -4.85 5.61 -5.73
N ILE A 87 -5.53 4.53 -6.10
CA ILE A 87 -4.94 3.54 -6.99
C ILE A 87 -5.11 4.04 -8.42
N HIS A 88 -3.98 4.13 -9.13
CA HIS A 88 -3.95 4.56 -10.52
C HIS A 88 -3.80 3.36 -11.44
N VAL A 89 -4.78 3.14 -12.30
CA VAL A 89 -4.82 2.01 -13.22
C VAL A 89 -4.61 2.53 -14.64
N ASP A 90 -3.69 1.88 -15.35
CA ASP A 90 -3.40 2.23 -16.75
C ASP A 90 -4.56 1.86 -17.69
#